data_17651bdf066334c3d398de0ceb1e5838
#
_entry.id   17651bdf066334c3d398de0ceb1e5838
#
_cell.length_a   1.000
_cell.length_b   1.000
_cell.length_c   1.000
_cell.angle_alpha   90.00
_cell.angle_beta   90.00
_cell.angle_gamma   90.00
#
_symmetry.space_group_name_H-M   'P 1'
#
loop_
_entity.id
_entity.type
_entity.pdbx_description
1 polymer ?
#
loop_
_entity_poly.entity_id
_entity_poly.type
_entity_poly.pdbx_seq_one_letter_code
_entity_poly.pdbx_strand_id
1 'polypeptide(L)'
;MSGNQVETITKIKPDTTVAEPPMFKVIYLNDEKTTIGFVIKTLCEIFDYEHKNAEHITSDIHANGSAVVAVLPYEIAEQKGVEVTVEARSEGFPLMIKIEPESA
;
A
#
# COMPACT_ATOMS: atom_id res chain seq x y z
N MET A 1 22.32 29.47 27.42
CA MET A 1 21.88 29.16 27.39
C MET A 1 21.49 28.62 27.11
N SER A 2 21.62 28.68 26.96
CA SER A 2 21.08 28.13 26.75
C SER A 2 20.43 27.85 26.35
N GLY A 3 20.39 28.06 26.18
CA GLY A 3 19.72 27.70 25.86
C GLY A 3 19.31 27.68 25.28
N ASN A 4 19.34 27.86 25.00
CA ASN A 4 18.85 27.73 24.51
C ASN A 4 18.69 27.35 23.88
N GLN A 5 18.98 27.14 23.64
CA GLN A 5 18.70 26.65 23.14
C GLN A 5 18.03 25.95 22.86
N VAL A 6 18.18 25.78 23.00
CA VAL A 6 17.49 24.98 22.87
C VAL A 6 16.40 25.00 22.71
N GLU A 7 16.05 25.41 22.87
CA GLU A 7 15.04 25.40 22.75
C GLU A 7 14.51 25.73 21.88
N THR A 8 14.90 26.18 21.36
CA THR A 8 14.51 26.39 20.46
C THR A 8 14.40 25.60 19.64
N ILE A 9 14.77 25.02 19.47
CA ILE A 9 14.64 24.11 18.72
C ILE A 9 13.61 23.43 18.80
N THR A 10 13.18 23.46 19.34
CA THR A 10 12.18 22.83 19.41
C THR A 10 11.08 23.35 18.99
N LYS A 11 11.16 24.25 18.74
CA LYS A 11 10.15 24.52 18.30
C LYS A 11 9.82 24.61 17.17
N ILE A 12 10.42 24.43 16.66
CA ILE A 12 10.17 24.26 15.77
C ILE A 12 9.40 23.71 15.34
N LYS A 13 9.41 23.57 15.50
CA LYS A 13 8.75 22.95 15.21
C LYS A 13 7.77 22.87 14.79
N PRO A 14 7.61 23.26 14.57
CA PRO A 14 6.73 23.01 14.22
C PRO A 14 6.14 22.61 13.57
N ASP A 15 6.23 22.88 13.28
CA ASP A 15 5.82 22.51 12.71
C ASP A 15 5.69 21.95 12.17
N THR A 16 6.11 22.08 12.32
CA THR A 16 6.23 21.48 11.90
C THR A 16 5.72 20.78 11.61
N THR A 17 5.30 21.40 11.95
CA THR A 17 4.93 20.53 11.81
C THR A 17 5.05 19.77 10.90
N VAL A 18 5.12 19.47 11.26
CA VAL A 18 5.55 18.53 10.29
C VAL A 18 4.44 17.97 9.45
N ALA A 19 4.50 18.16 8.18
CA ALA A 19 3.52 17.62 7.28
C ALA A 19 3.72 16.12 7.16
N GLU A 20 2.62 15.39 7.14
CA GLU A 20 2.67 13.99 6.81
C GLU A 20 3.06 13.81 5.35
N PRO A 21 3.75 12.72 5.00
CA PRO A 21 4.05 12.49 3.59
C PRO A 21 2.76 12.25 2.81
N PRO A 22 2.76 12.59 1.53
CA PRO A 22 1.60 12.26 0.70
C PRO A 22 1.36 10.75 0.70
N MET A 23 0.10 10.37 0.76
CA MET A 23 -0.29 8.98 0.81
C MET A 23 -0.78 8.53 -0.55
N PHE A 24 -0.56 7.25 -0.85
CA PHE A 24 -0.91 6.68 -2.14
C PHE A 24 -1.71 5.40 -1.92
N LYS A 25 -2.69 5.20 -2.78
CA LYS A 25 -3.49 3.99 -2.76
C LYS A 25 -2.78 2.91 -3.57
N VAL A 26 -2.70 1.71 -3.00
CA VAL A 26 -2.25 0.53 -3.72
C VAL A 26 -3.51 -0.21 -4.14
N ILE A 27 -3.67 -0.39 -5.45
CA ILE A 27 -4.90 -0.91 -6.03
C ILE A 27 -4.59 -2.19 -6.79
N TYR A 28 -5.30 -3.26 -6.46
CA TYR A 28 -5.23 -4.51 -7.22
C TYR A 28 -6.28 -4.46 -8.31
N LEU A 29 -5.89 -4.83 -9.52
CA LEU A 29 -6.83 -4.92 -10.62
C LEU A 29 -7.19 -6.37 -10.89
N ASN A 30 -8.47 -6.65 -11.11
CA ASN A 30 -8.92 -7.99 -11.41
C ASN A 30 -8.46 -8.41 -12.81
N ASP A 31 -8.19 -9.71 -12.97
CA ASP A 31 -7.96 -10.29 -14.28
C ASP A 31 -8.47 -11.72 -14.26
N GLU A 32 -8.41 -12.39 -15.41
CA GLU A 32 -9.03 -13.71 -15.56
C GLU A 32 -8.08 -14.87 -15.31
N LYS A 33 -6.80 -14.58 -15.06
CA LYS A 33 -5.80 -15.64 -14.91
C LYS A 33 -5.24 -15.77 -13.52
N THR A 34 -5.06 -14.65 -12.82
CA THR A 34 -4.50 -14.67 -11.46
C THR A 34 -5.47 -15.41 -10.54
N THR A 35 -4.99 -16.42 -9.83
CA THR A 35 -5.85 -17.22 -8.99
C THR A 35 -6.24 -16.48 -7.72
N ILE A 36 -7.42 -16.83 -7.20
CA ILE A 36 -7.90 -16.28 -5.93
C ILE A 36 -6.91 -16.60 -4.82
N GLY A 37 -6.39 -17.83 -4.80
CA GLY A 37 -5.44 -18.22 -3.77
C GLY A 37 -4.18 -17.38 -3.79
N PHE A 38 -3.69 -17.02 -4.98
CA PHE A 38 -2.50 -16.19 -5.08
C PHE A 38 -2.77 -14.79 -4.55
N VAL A 39 -3.92 -14.21 -4.90
CA VAL A 39 -4.27 -12.87 -4.42
C VAL A 39 -4.33 -12.87 -2.89
N ILE A 40 -5.01 -13.86 -2.31
CA ILE A 40 -5.10 -13.97 -0.86
C ILE A 40 -3.71 -14.09 -0.24
N LYS A 41 -2.86 -14.92 -0.84
CA LYS A 41 -1.51 -15.12 -0.32
C LYS A 41 -0.73 -13.82 -0.27
N THR A 42 -0.76 -13.03 -1.35
CA THR A 42 -0.03 -11.76 -1.36
C THR A 42 -0.59 -10.76 -0.37
N LEU A 43 -1.91 -10.73 -0.20
CA LEU A 43 -2.50 -9.83 0.78
C LEU A 43 -2.07 -10.19 2.20
N CYS A 44 -1.98 -11.47 2.50
CA CYS A 44 -1.53 -11.92 3.81
C CYS A 44 -0.05 -11.69 4.02
N GLU A 45 0.78 -12.03 3.04
CA GLU A 45 2.23 -12.03 3.21
C GLU A 45 2.85 -10.65 3.04
N ILE A 46 2.30 -9.83 2.15
CA ILE A 46 2.91 -8.55 1.83
C ILE A 46 2.20 -7.40 2.55
N PHE A 47 0.90 -7.52 2.75
CA PHE A 47 0.12 -6.46 3.39
C PHE A 47 -0.40 -6.82 4.77
N ASP A 48 -0.02 -7.98 5.30
CA ASP A 48 -0.31 -8.39 6.68
C ASP A 48 -1.80 -8.54 6.99
N TYR A 49 -2.61 -8.84 6.00
CA TYR A 49 -4.03 -9.11 6.25
C TYR A 49 -4.20 -10.47 6.91
N GLU A 50 -5.20 -10.57 7.78
CA GLU A 50 -5.68 -11.87 8.21
C GLU A 50 -6.37 -12.53 7.04
N HIS A 51 -6.35 -13.86 7.04
CA HIS A 51 -6.88 -14.63 5.91
C HIS A 51 -8.32 -14.24 5.59
N LYS A 52 -9.16 -14.09 6.62
CA LYS A 52 -10.56 -13.77 6.40
C LYS A 52 -10.72 -12.41 5.73
N ASN A 53 -9.95 -11.43 6.15
CA ASN A 53 -10.02 -10.10 5.55
C ASN A 53 -9.47 -10.11 4.13
N ALA A 54 -8.43 -10.91 3.89
CA ALA A 54 -7.89 -11.08 2.55
C ALA A 54 -8.92 -11.69 1.61
N GLU A 55 -9.73 -12.62 2.11
CA GLU A 55 -10.81 -13.20 1.33
C GLU A 55 -11.84 -12.15 0.94
N HIS A 56 -12.20 -11.28 1.88
CA HIS A 56 -13.17 -10.22 1.60
C HIS A 56 -12.65 -9.26 0.53
N ILE A 57 -11.41 -8.85 0.65
CA ILE A 57 -10.82 -7.93 -0.34
C ILE A 57 -10.73 -8.60 -1.69
N THR A 58 -10.35 -9.87 -1.72
CA THR A 58 -10.27 -10.62 -2.98
C THR A 58 -11.63 -10.68 -3.64
N SER A 59 -12.69 -10.89 -2.85
CA SER A 59 -14.05 -10.88 -3.37
C SER A 59 -14.41 -9.52 -3.96
N ASP A 60 -14.01 -8.43 -3.29
CA ASP A 60 -14.26 -7.09 -3.79
C ASP A 60 -13.53 -6.82 -5.11
N ILE A 61 -12.29 -7.29 -5.23
CA ILE A 61 -11.54 -7.15 -6.47
C ILE A 61 -12.29 -7.83 -7.61
N HIS A 62 -12.76 -9.05 -7.35
CA HIS A 62 -13.47 -9.82 -8.37
C HIS A 62 -14.80 -9.14 -8.74
N ALA A 63 -15.54 -8.67 -7.74
CA ALA A 63 -16.87 -8.12 -7.98
C ALA A 63 -16.83 -6.75 -8.63
N ASN A 64 -15.86 -5.92 -8.28
CA ASN A 64 -15.82 -4.52 -8.70
C ASN A 64 -14.77 -4.22 -9.76
N GLY A 65 -13.93 -5.19 -10.09
CA GLY A 65 -12.86 -5.00 -11.06
C GLY A 65 -11.56 -4.52 -10.44
N SER A 66 -11.62 -3.96 -9.26
CA SER A 66 -10.42 -3.48 -8.54
C SER A 66 -10.79 -3.20 -7.10
N ALA A 67 -9.77 -3.09 -6.25
CA ALA A 67 -9.97 -2.66 -4.87
C ALA A 67 -8.69 -2.05 -4.33
N VAL A 68 -8.85 -1.06 -3.45
CA VAL A 68 -7.73 -0.48 -2.73
C VAL A 68 -7.36 -1.42 -1.60
N VAL A 69 -6.11 -1.87 -1.58
CA VAL A 69 -5.68 -2.81 -0.55
C VAL A 69 -4.86 -2.14 0.54
N ALA A 70 -4.30 -0.96 0.27
CA ALA A 70 -3.51 -0.24 1.27
C ALA A 70 -3.40 1.23 0.87
N VAL A 71 -3.14 2.08 1.86
CA VAL A 71 -2.83 3.49 1.64
C VAL A 71 -1.54 3.76 2.39
N LEU A 72 -0.49 4.10 1.65
CA LEU A 72 0.88 4.13 2.17
C LEU A 72 1.65 5.29 1.56
N PRO A 73 2.73 5.75 2.22
CA PRO A 73 3.64 6.68 1.55
C PRO A 73 4.18 6.07 0.26
N TYR A 74 4.51 6.92 -0.69
CA TYR A 74 4.80 6.48 -2.05
C TYR A 74 5.87 5.39 -2.11
N GLU A 75 6.97 5.57 -1.40
CA GLU A 75 8.08 4.62 -1.52
C GLU A 75 7.70 3.23 -1.02
N ILE A 76 6.91 3.18 0.05
CA ILE A 76 6.46 1.90 0.57
C ILE A 76 5.42 1.30 -0.35
N ALA A 77 4.50 2.13 -0.86
CA ALA A 77 3.49 1.66 -1.80
C ALA A 77 4.15 1.05 -3.03
N GLU A 78 5.16 1.74 -3.58
CA GLU A 78 5.87 1.27 -4.76
C GLU A 78 6.62 -0.03 -4.46
N GLN A 79 7.31 -0.09 -3.32
CA GLN A 79 8.06 -1.28 -2.96
C GLN A 79 7.16 -2.50 -2.85
N LYS A 80 6.02 -2.35 -2.20
CA LYS A 80 5.09 -3.46 -2.04
C LYS A 80 4.44 -3.83 -3.38
N GLY A 81 4.12 -2.84 -4.19
CA GLY A 81 3.57 -3.10 -5.51
C GLY A 81 4.54 -3.88 -6.39
N VAL A 82 5.81 -3.53 -6.34
CA VAL A 82 6.84 -4.25 -7.08
C VAL A 82 6.95 -5.69 -6.56
N GLU A 83 6.91 -5.84 -5.24
CA GLU A 83 7.00 -7.15 -4.62
C GLU A 83 5.90 -8.08 -5.09
N VAL A 84 4.66 -7.58 -5.09
CA VAL A 84 3.52 -8.36 -5.59
C VAL A 84 3.71 -8.70 -7.07
N THR A 85 4.12 -7.71 -7.86
CA THR A 85 4.25 -7.89 -9.30
C THR A 85 5.31 -8.93 -9.64
N VAL A 86 6.47 -8.86 -8.96
CA VAL A 86 7.54 -9.82 -9.19
C VAL A 86 7.06 -11.23 -8.86
N GLU A 87 6.38 -11.39 -7.72
CA GLU A 87 5.86 -12.70 -7.35
C GLU A 87 4.84 -13.20 -8.36
N ALA A 88 3.93 -12.32 -8.79
CA ALA A 88 2.91 -12.70 -9.76
C ALA A 88 3.54 -13.18 -11.07
N ARG A 89 4.51 -12.43 -11.58
CA ARG A 89 5.15 -12.80 -12.84
C ARG A 89 5.92 -14.11 -12.72
N SER A 90 6.52 -14.37 -11.56
CA SER A 90 7.23 -15.63 -11.36
C SER A 90 6.29 -16.83 -11.41
N GLU A 91 5.01 -16.62 -11.15
CA GLU A 91 4.01 -17.69 -11.22
C GLU A 91 3.25 -17.67 -12.55
N GLY A 92 3.59 -16.74 -13.44
CA GLY A 92 2.91 -16.63 -14.71
C GLY A 92 1.60 -15.89 -14.66
N PHE A 93 1.34 -15.15 -13.58
CA PHE A 93 0.08 -14.39 -13.44
C PHE A 93 0.26 -12.96 -13.91
N PRO A 94 -0.73 -12.41 -14.62
CA PRO A 94 -0.67 -11.05 -15.14
C PRO A 94 -1.19 -9.99 -14.17
N LEU A 95 -1.31 -10.28 -12.90
CA LEU A 95 -1.85 -9.35 -11.90
C LEU A 95 -1.20 -7.97 -12.03
N MET A 96 -2.03 -6.93 -12.09
CA MET A 96 -1.57 -5.55 -12.20
C MET A 96 -1.86 -4.80 -10.92
N ILE A 97 -0.88 -4.02 -10.49
CA ILE A 97 -1.01 -3.16 -9.32
C ILE A 97 -0.92 -1.72 -9.81
N LYS A 98 -1.83 -0.89 -9.31
CA LYS A 98 -1.85 0.53 -9.63
C LYS A 98 -1.57 1.33 -8.38
N ILE A 99 -0.80 2.40 -8.51
CA ILE A 99 -0.51 3.26 -7.37
C ILE A 99 -0.98 4.65 -7.74
N GLU A 100 -1.88 5.22 -6.94
CA GLU A 100 -2.49 6.51 -7.21
C GLU A 100 -2.45 7.38 -5.96
N PRO A 101 -2.31 8.70 -6.11
CA PRO A 101 -2.42 9.58 -4.95
C PRO A 101 -3.76 9.37 -4.25
N GLU A 102 -3.73 9.39 -2.92
CA GLU A 102 -4.95 9.21 -2.16
C GLU A 102 -5.90 10.39 -2.34
N SER A 103 -5.35 11.59 -2.27
CA SER A 103 -6.17 12.78 -2.45
C SER A 103 -5.99 13.24 -3.88
N ALA A 104 -7.06 13.27 -4.58
CA ALA A 104 -7.03 13.68 -5.97
C ALA A 104 -7.13 15.19 -6.07
#